data_2352d0e39d367def7ea786a47bcb8919
#
_entry.id   2352d0e39d367def7ea786a47bcb8919
#
_cell.length_a   1.000
_cell.length_b   1.000
_cell.length_c   1.000
_cell.angle_alpha   90.00
_cell.angle_beta   90.00
_cell.angle_gamma   90.00
#
_symmetry.space_group_name_H-M   'P 1'
#
loop_
_entity.id
_entity.type
_entity.pdbx_description
1 polymer ?
#
loop_
_entity_poly.entity_id
_entity_poly.type
_entity_poly.pdbx_seq_one_letter_code
_entity_poly.pdbx_strand_id
1 'polypeptide(L)'
;MGLKLHEDWGTTPAAIDTCLSVADKYDVQVAIHTDTLNEAGFVENTIAAFKDRVIHTYHTEGAGGGHAPDIIKVCALLNVLPSSTNPTRPFTVNTLEEHLDMLMVCHHLDKNIPEDVAFAESRIRKETIAAEDILHDLGAFSAIASDSQAMGRVGEVIIRTWQTAHKMKVQRGVLASEKKEVADNFRAKRYIAKYTINPAIMHGIADYVGSIEAGKLGDICLWKPAMFGVKPEIVIKGGAIAWAQMGDPNASIPTPQPVYMRPMFGSFGGATPSTSLTFVSQEALDAEIPKQINLKTPAVAVSNTRNISKADMKLNEATPKIEVNPETYEVRADGELLTCEPASVLPMAQRYFLF
;
A
#
# COMPACT_ATOMS: atom_id res chain seq x y z
N MET A 1 -3.01 4.21 17.37
CA MET A 1 -1.73 3.78 16.77
C MET A 1 -1.17 4.85 15.83
N GLY A 2 -1.94 5.76 15.29
CA GLY A 2 -1.48 6.85 14.45
C GLY A 2 -2.58 7.87 14.16
N LEU A 3 -2.25 8.91 13.41
CA LEU A 3 -3.16 9.96 12.97
C LEU A 3 -3.38 9.86 11.46
N LYS A 4 -4.59 10.14 10.99
CA LYS A 4 -4.94 10.23 9.58
C LYS A 4 -5.36 11.66 9.26
N LEU A 5 -4.70 12.25 8.27
CA LEU A 5 -5.11 13.49 7.62
C LEU A 5 -5.85 13.17 6.32
N HIS A 6 -6.95 13.87 6.08
CA HIS A 6 -7.75 13.77 4.87
C HIS A 6 -8.36 15.14 4.53
N GLU A 7 -8.52 15.43 3.26
CA GLU A 7 -9.06 16.73 2.81
C GLU A 7 -10.44 17.02 3.38
N ASP A 8 -11.30 16.02 3.57
CA ASP A 8 -12.62 16.19 4.16
C ASP A 8 -12.60 16.78 5.59
N TRP A 9 -11.50 16.58 6.32
CA TRP A 9 -11.27 17.09 7.67
C TRP A 9 -10.32 18.27 7.69
N GLY A 10 -9.63 18.53 6.58
CA GLY A 10 -8.61 19.53 6.38
C GLY A 10 -7.20 18.95 6.32
N THR A 11 -6.51 19.27 5.22
CA THR A 11 -5.09 19.00 4.99
C THR A 11 -4.30 20.27 4.73
N THR A 12 -4.72 21.35 5.40
CA THR A 12 -4.00 22.63 5.35
C THR A 12 -2.59 22.48 5.94
N PRO A 13 -1.63 23.34 5.57
CA PRO A 13 -0.30 23.36 6.19
C PRO A 13 -0.33 23.40 7.73
N ALA A 14 -1.30 24.12 8.32
CA ALA A 14 -1.46 24.20 9.77
C ALA A 14 -1.94 22.86 10.37
N ALA A 15 -2.88 22.17 9.73
CA ALA A 15 -3.35 20.85 10.17
C ALA A 15 -2.22 19.81 10.10
N ILE A 16 -1.44 19.82 9.01
CA ILE A 16 -0.27 18.94 8.82
C ILE A 16 0.76 19.19 9.94
N ASP A 17 1.13 20.45 10.17
CA ASP A 17 2.12 20.81 11.18
C ASP A 17 1.66 20.41 12.60
N THR A 18 0.40 20.65 12.92
CA THR A 18 -0.18 20.26 14.22
C THR A 18 -0.16 18.75 14.43
N CYS A 19 -0.62 17.97 13.45
CA CYS A 19 -0.62 16.50 13.54
C CYS A 19 0.79 15.93 13.66
N LEU A 20 1.74 16.45 12.88
CA LEU A 20 3.13 16.01 12.97
C LEU A 20 3.77 16.39 14.31
N SER A 21 3.44 17.57 14.89
CA SER A 21 3.92 17.95 16.22
C SER A 21 3.40 17.05 17.32
N VAL A 22 2.13 16.61 17.22
CA VAL A 22 1.56 15.62 18.13
C VAL A 22 2.23 14.26 17.94
N ALA A 23 2.43 13.86 16.68
CA ALA A 23 3.07 12.60 16.35
C ALA A 23 4.52 12.52 16.88
N ASP A 24 5.28 13.60 16.74
CA ASP A 24 6.66 13.68 17.27
C ASP A 24 6.70 13.56 18.80
N LYS A 25 5.69 14.11 19.49
CA LYS A 25 5.58 14.02 20.95
C LYS A 25 5.27 12.61 21.42
N TYR A 26 4.45 11.85 20.69
CA TYR A 26 3.86 10.61 21.14
C TYR A 26 4.34 9.38 20.37
N ASP A 27 5.36 9.53 19.51
CA ASP A 27 5.91 8.47 18.68
C ASP A 27 4.84 7.65 17.93
N VAL A 28 3.98 8.35 17.22
CA VAL A 28 2.95 7.74 16.36
C VAL A 28 3.08 8.19 14.92
N GLN A 29 2.64 7.37 13.98
CA GLN A 29 2.71 7.73 12.56
C GLN A 29 1.60 8.70 12.17
N VAL A 30 1.89 9.58 11.20
CA VAL A 30 0.88 10.36 10.48
C VAL A 30 0.77 9.82 9.06
N ALA A 31 -0.44 9.51 8.66
CA ALA A 31 -0.75 9.13 7.29
C ALA A 31 -1.65 10.19 6.65
N ILE A 32 -1.34 10.58 5.41
CA ILE A 32 -2.03 11.68 4.74
C ILE A 32 -2.58 11.30 3.37
N HIS A 33 -3.84 11.64 3.15
CA HIS A 33 -4.43 11.93 1.85
C HIS A 33 -4.31 13.44 1.66
N THR A 34 -3.50 13.89 0.71
CA THR A 34 -3.22 15.32 0.54
C THR A 34 -4.36 16.06 -0.15
N ASP A 35 -4.30 17.38 -0.17
CA ASP A 35 -5.32 18.26 -0.72
C ASP A 35 -5.52 18.03 -2.23
N THR A 36 -6.59 17.35 -2.56
CA THR A 36 -6.92 16.94 -3.92
C THR A 36 -7.25 18.12 -4.82
N LEU A 37 -7.89 19.15 -4.29
CA LEU A 37 -8.36 20.32 -5.04
C LEU A 37 -7.35 21.46 -5.07
N ASN A 38 -6.19 21.32 -4.39
CA ASN A 38 -5.21 22.39 -4.22
C ASN A 38 -5.82 23.65 -3.54
N GLU A 39 -6.82 23.49 -2.68
CA GLU A 39 -7.52 24.59 -2.01
C GLU A 39 -6.64 25.30 -0.97
N ALA A 40 -5.79 24.54 -0.28
CA ALA A 40 -4.88 25.05 0.75
C ALA A 40 -3.47 25.36 0.21
N GLY A 41 -3.26 25.22 -1.08
CA GLY A 41 -1.98 25.41 -1.76
C GLY A 41 -1.60 24.20 -2.61
N PHE A 42 -0.49 24.31 -3.32
CA PHE A 42 0.05 23.25 -4.18
C PHE A 42 0.92 22.27 -3.38
N VAL A 43 1.42 21.22 -4.06
CA VAL A 43 2.26 20.19 -3.44
C VAL A 43 3.46 20.75 -2.68
N GLU A 44 4.05 21.84 -3.14
CA GLU A 44 5.17 22.53 -2.48
C GLU A 44 4.79 23.08 -1.09
N ASN A 45 3.57 23.57 -0.93
CA ASN A 45 3.06 24.05 0.37
C ASN A 45 2.89 22.90 1.36
N THR A 46 2.39 21.75 0.87
CA THR A 46 2.28 20.53 1.66
C THR A 46 3.65 19.98 2.04
N ILE A 47 4.60 19.91 1.11
CA ILE A 47 5.98 19.50 1.39
C ILE A 47 6.63 20.41 2.43
N ALA A 48 6.47 21.73 2.29
CA ALA A 48 7.00 22.69 3.26
C ALA A 48 6.40 22.49 4.66
N ALA A 49 5.13 22.09 4.75
CA ALA A 49 4.46 21.81 6.03
C ALA A 49 4.98 20.56 6.73
N PHE A 50 5.58 19.62 6.00
CA PHE A 50 6.23 18.44 6.61
C PHE A 50 7.43 18.85 7.48
N LYS A 51 8.15 19.91 7.14
CA LYS A 51 9.34 20.40 7.87
C LYS A 51 10.35 19.28 8.12
N ASP A 52 10.62 18.47 7.08
CA ASP A 52 11.50 17.31 7.09
C ASP A 52 11.12 16.19 8.08
N ARG A 53 9.93 16.25 8.67
CA ARG A 53 9.39 15.21 9.56
C ARG A 53 8.84 14.04 8.76
N VAL A 54 8.93 12.84 9.34
CA VAL A 54 8.47 11.61 8.70
C VAL A 54 6.95 11.62 8.53
N ILE A 55 6.49 11.23 7.34
CA ILE A 55 5.07 11.12 7.03
C ILE A 55 4.81 10.00 6.02
N HIS A 56 3.70 9.28 6.18
CA HIS A 56 3.23 8.30 5.22
C HIS A 56 2.21 8.94 4.28
N THR A 57 2.46 8.91 2.97
CA THR A 57 1.52 9.38 1.95
C THR A 57 0.81 8.22 1.29
N TYR A 58 -0.53 8.29 1.20
CA TYR A 58 -1.36 7.32 0.50
C TYR A 58 -1.51 7.67 -0.97
N HIS A 59 -1.89 6.67 -1.81
CA HIS A 59 -2.15 6.84 -3.26
C HIS A 59 -1.29 7.95 -3.88
N THR A 60 0.00 7.86 -3.60
CA THR A 60 0.99 8.90 -3.92
C THR A 60 1.22 9.07 -5.43
N GLU A 61 0.58 8.28 -6.26
CA GLU A 61 0.49 8.48 -7.70
C GLU A 61 -0.46 9.64 -8.06
N GLY A 62 -1.54 9.82 -7.29
CA GLY A 62 -2.46 10.93 -7.42
C GLY A 62 -3.88 10.57 -7.89
N ALA A 63 -4.09 9.47 -8.59
CA ALA A 63 -5.42 9.10 -9.12
C ALA A 63 -6.43 8.80 -8.00
N GLY A 64 -5.99 8.22 -6.90
CA GLY A 64 -6.83 7.94 -5.72
C GLY A 64 -7.09 9.17 -4.84
N GLY A 65 -6.46 10.29 -5.13
CA GLY A 65 -6.51 11.53 -4.36
C GLY A 65 -5.13 12.10 -4.08
N GLY A 66 -5.10 13.38 -3.73
CA GLY A 66 -3.88 14.12 -3.52
C GLY A 66 -3.61 15.15 -4.61
N HIS A 67 -2.63 16.00 -4.39
CA HIS A 67 -2.30 17.07 -5.33
C HIS A 67 -2.16 16.58 -6.76
N ALA A 68 -3.00 17.07 -7.64
CA ALA A 68 -2.89 16.80 -9.07
C ALA A 68 -2.14 17.94 -9.77
N PRO A 69 -1.25 17.64 -10.70
CA PRO A 69 -0.89 16.28 -11.18
C PRO A 69 0.32 15.67 -10.47
N ASP A 70 0.85 16.26 -9.40
CA ASP A 70 2.26 16.14 -9.08
C ASP A 70 2.59 15.67 -7.66
N ILE A 71 1.61 15.12 -6.91
CA ILE A 71 1.88 14.49 -5.61
C ILE A 71 2.98 13.42 -5.70
N ILE A 72 3.12 12.75 -6.84
CA ILE A 72 4.14 11.73 -7.07
C ILE A 72 5.58 12.23 -6.85
N LYS A 73 5.82 13.54 -6.90
CA LYS A 73 7.12 14.17 -6.58
C LYS A 73 7.63 13.82 -5.18
N VAL A 74 6.73 13.59 -4.22
CA VAL A 74 7.13 13.28 -2.85
C VAL A 74 7.85 11.94 -2.71
N CYS A 75 7.77 11.07 -3.72
CA CYS A 75 8.56 9.84 -3.77
C CYS A 75 10.08 10.10 -3.82
N ALA A 76 10.51 11.33 -4.14
CA ALA A 76 11.92 11.74 -4.12
C ALA A 76 12.43 12.09 -2.71
N LEU A 77 11.56 12.24 -1.71
CA LEU A 77 11.90 12.78 -0.40
C LEU A 77 12.26 11.67 0.60
N LEU A 78 13.34 11.87 1.36
CA LEU A 78 13.79 10.92 2.38
C LEU A 78 12.84 10.79 3.58
N ASN A 79 12.15 11.87 3.92
CA ASN A 79 11.20 11.90 5.03
C ASN A 79 9.79 11.45 4.65
N VAL A 80 9.53 11.10 3.39
CA VAL A 80 8.23 10.64 2.93
C VAL A 80 8.27 9.13 2.68
N LEU A 81 7.29 8.42 3.25
CA LEU A 81 7.09 6.99 3.08
C LEU A 81 5.90 6.79 2.14
N PRO A 82 6.13 6.70 0.81
CA PRO A 82 5.05 6.69 -0.16
C PRO A 82 4.44 5.29 -0.31
N SER A 83 3.11 5.23 -0.39
CA SER A 83 2.38 4.02 -0.77
C SER A 83 1.46 4.25 -1.96
N SER A 84 1.34 3.20 -2.77
CA SER A 84 0.29 3.07 -3.78
C SER A 84 -0.95 2.44 -3.20
N THR A 85 -2.06 2.63 -3.89
CA THR A 85 -3.28 1.84 -3.68
C THR A 85 -3.55 0.92 -4.87
N ASN A 86 -4.23 -0.19 -4.63
CA ASN A 86 -4.35 -1.26 -5.62
C ASN A 86 -5.20 -0.94 -6.87
N PRO A 87 -6.15 0.01 -6.89
CA PRO A 87 -6.96 0.26 -8.08
C PRO A 87 -6.17 0.65 -9.33
N THR A 88 -5.08 1.40 -9.18
CA THR A 88 -4.21 1.80 -10.30
C THR A 88 -3.22 0.72 -10.74
N ARG A 89 -3.15 -0.40 -10.00
CA ARG A 89 -2.15 -1.45 -10.16
C ARG A 89 -2.69 -2.74 -10.78
N PRO A 90 -1.96 -3.32 -11.73
CA PRO A 90 -1.01 -2.67 -12.65
C PRO A 90 -1.74 -1.79 -13.67
N PHE A 91 -1.02 -0.91 -14.37
CA PHE A 91 -1.59 -0.19 -15.51
C PHE A 91 -1.97 -1.16 -16.65
N THR A 92 -3.26 -1.22 -16.96
CA THR A 92 -3.85 -2.08 -17.99
C THR A 92 -4.65 -1.24 -18.98
N VAL A 93 -5.07 -1.86 -20.08
CA VAL A 93 -5.92 -1.20 -21.08
C VAL A 93 -7.26 -0.69 -20.52
N ASN A 94 -7.72 -1.23 -19.40
CA ASN A 94 -8.99 -0.86 -18.76
C ASN A 94 -8.80 0.08 -17.57
N THR A 95 -7.58 0.27 -17.08
CA THR A 95 -7.35 0.96 -15.80
C THR A 95 -7.93 2.38 -15.77
N LEU A 96 -7.79 3.13 -16.86
CA LEU A 96 -8.28 4.50 -16.91
C LEU A 96 -9.79 4.58 -16.79
N GLU A 97 -10.51 3.77 -17.58
CA GLU A 97 -11.96 3.75 -17.59
C GLU A 97 -12.54 3.23 -16.27
N GLU A 98 -11.98 2.10 -15.77
CA GLU A 98 -12.40 1.53 -14.48
C GLU A 98 -12.17 2.49 -13.32
N HIS A 99 -11.05 3.21 -13.33
CA HIS A 99 -10.73 4.13 -12.25
C HIS A 99 -11.53 5.42 -12.34
N LEU A 100 -11.81 5.90 -13.57
CA LEU A 100 -12.70 7.03 -13.79
C LEU A 100 -14.11 6.73 -13.26
N ASP A 101 -14.66 5.57 -13.62
CA ASP A 101 -15.97 5.12 -13.11
C ASP A 101 -15.97 5.01 -11.58
N MET A 102 -14.90 4.47 -11.00
CA MET A 102 -14.77 4.34 -9.54
C MET A 102 -14.72 5.71 -8.86
N LEU A 103 -13.95 6.66 -9.41
CA LEU A 103 -13.87 8.03 -8.88
C LEU A 103 -15.25 8.71 -8.91
N MET A 104 -15.95 8.62 -10.05
CA MET A 104 -17.29 9.18 -10.20
C MET A 104 -18.27 8.66 -9.13
N VAL A 105 -18.24 7.36 -8.87
CA VAL A 105 -19.12 6.73 -7.87
C VAL A 105 -18.71 7.14 -6.45
N CYS A 106 -17.42 7.06 -6.12
CA CYS A 106 -16.94 7.30 -4.76
C CYS A 106 -17.07 8.77 -4.32
N HIS A 107 -16.98 9.70 -5.25
CA HIS A 107 -17.12 11.14 -4.98
C HIS A 107 -18.50 11.69 -5.28
N HIS A 108 -19.48 10.82 -5.56
CA HIS A 108 -20.88 11.22 -5.86
C HIS A 108 -21.00 12.18 -7.04
N LEU A 109 -20.14 12.04 -8.04
CA LEU A 109 -20.12 12.84 -9.25
C LEU A 109 -21.16 12.33 -10.26
N ASP A 110 -21.66 13.23 -11.13
CA ASP A 110 -22.63 12.90 -12.17
C ASP A 110 -22.01 12.99 -13.58
N LYS A 111 -22.05 11.90 -14.31
CA LYS A 111 -21.53 11.81 -15.71
C LYS A 111 -22.26 12.76 -16.68
N ASN A 112 -23.44 13.28 -16.31
CA ASN A 112 -24.18 14.24 -17.10
C ASN A 112 -23.74 15.70 -16.84
N ILE A 113 -22.89 15.94 -15.84
CA ILE A 113 -22.36 17.24 -15.49
C ILE A 113 -20.92 17.34 -16.05
N PRO A 114 -20.68 18.21 -17.07
CA PRO A 114 -19.37 18.31 -17.71
C PRO A 114 -18.25 18.68 -16.73
N GLU A 115 -18.52 19.48 -15.71
CA GLU A 115 -17.58 19.90 -14.68
C GLU A 115 -17.12 18.72 -13.82
N ASP A 116 -18.03 17.84 -13.46
CA ASP A 116 -17.74 16.62 -12.71
C ASP A 116 -16.85 15.67 -13.52
N VAL A 117 -17.16 15.52 -14.79
CA VAL A 117 -16.36 14.71 -15.71
C VAL A 117 -14.95 15.31 -15.86
N ALA A 118 -14.86 16.63 -16.09
CA ALA A 118 -13.58 17.33 -16.20
C ALA A 118 -12.73 17.21 -14.93
N PHE A 119 -13.38 17.28 -13.77
CA PHE A 119 -12.70 17.05 -12.48
C PHE A 119 -12.11 15.63 -12.40
N ALA A 120 -12.92 14.62 -12.70
CA ALA A 120 -12.47 13.23 -12.68
C ALA A 120 -11.32 12.99 -13.67
N GLU A 121 -11.44 13.47 -14.90
CA GLU A 121 -10.40 13.36 -15.93
C GLU A 121 -9.12 14.12 -15.59
N SER A 122 -9.19 15.18 -14.80
CA SER A 122 -8.00 15.91 -14.36
C SER A 122 -7.09 15.09 -13.45
N ARG A 123 -7.59 14.01 -12.86
CA ARG A 123 -6.89 13.18 -11.86
C ARG A 123 -6.48 11.84 -12.39
N ILE A 124 -7.29 11.24 -13.27
CA ILE A 124 -7.01 9.92 -13.82
C ILE A 124 -6.20 10.08 -15.10
N ARG A 125 -4.88 9.91 -14.98
CA ARG A 125 -3.93 10.14 -16.07
C ARG A 125 -3.05 8.91 -16.31
N LYS A 126 -2.95 8.51 -17.58
CA LYS A 126 -2.11 7.37 -17.98
C LYS A 126 -0.63 7.62 -17.68
N GLU A 127 -0.19 8.86 -17.74
CA GLU A 127 1.21 9.25 -17.54
C GLU A 127 1.66 8.95 -16.11
N THR A 128 0.91 9.37 -15.12
CA THR A 128 1.24 9.14 -13.70
C THR A 128 1.04 7.68 -13.31
N ILE A 129 -0.02 7.02 -13.82
CA ILE A 129 -0.29 5.60 -13.58
C ILE A 129 0.80 4.71 -14.21
N ALA A 130 1.27 5.03 -15.42
CA ALA A 130 2.38 4.32 -16.05
C ALA A 130 3.70 4.52 -15.29
N ALA A 131 3.97 5.75 -14.87
CA ALA A 131 5.15 6.07 -14.08
C ALA A 131 5.16 5.35 -12.73
N GLU A 132 4.01 5.18 -12.10
CA GLU A 132 3.86 4.47 -10.83
C GLU A 132 4.33 3.01 -10.93
N ASP A 133 3.97 2.27 -12.00
CA ASP A 133 4.46 0.90 -12.23
C ASP A 133 5.99 0.85 -12.25
N ILE A 134 6.62 1.80 -12.98
CA ILE A 134 8.07 1.87 -13.10
C ILE A 134 8.72 2.25 -11.76
N LEU A 135 8.16 3.22 -11.05
CA LEU A 135 8.67 3.64 -9.74
C LEU A 135 8.56 2.54 -8.68
N HIS A 136 7.56 1.66 -8.79
CA HIS A 136 7.52 0.43 -7.99
C HIS A 136 8.71 -0.48 -8.27
N ASP A 137 9.03 -0.66 -9.55
CA ASP A 137 10.13 -1.53 -9.97
C ASP A 137 11.51 -0.93 -9.64
N LEU A 138 11.62 0.39 -9.66
CA LEU A 138 12.80 1.13 -9.19
C LEU A 138 12.97 1.12 -7.66
N GLY A 139 11.91 0.82 -6.92
CA GLY A 139 11.91 0.85 -5.46
C GLY A 139 11.68 2.25 -4.88
N ALA A 140 11.07 3.15 -5.64
CA ALA A 140 10.71 4.50 -5.18
C ALA A 140 9.40 4.54 -4.39
N PHE A 141 8.46 3.64 -4.66
CA PHE A 141 7.30 3.39 -3.79
C PHE A 141 7.65 2.36 -2.72
N SER A 142 7.45 2.71 -1.47
CA SER A 142 7.87 1.88 -0.33
C SER A 142 6.86 0.79 0.02
N ALA A 143 5.57 1.02 -0.20
CA ALA A 143 4.50 0.08 0.14
C ALA A 143 3.35 0.08 -0.89
N ILE A 144 2.49 -0.93 -0.77
CA ILE A 144 1.20 -1.03 -1.46
C ILE A 144 0.11 -1.22 -0.41
N ALA A 145 -0.95 -0.41 -0.50
CA ALA A 145 -2.12 -0.43 0.36
C ALA A 145 -3.39 -0.78 -0.44
N SER A 146 -4.52 -0.93 0.24
CA SER A 146 -5.78 -1.29 -0.39
C SER A 146 -6.67 -0.12 -0.73
N ASP A 147 -6.68 0.91 0.10
CA ASP A 147 -7.70 1.97 0.08
C ASP A 147 -9.13 1.40 0.18
N SER A 148 -9.34 0.45 1.09
CA SER A 148 -10.43 -0.52 1.06
C SER A 148 -11.84 0.05 1.25
N GLN A 149 -11.98 1.25 1.77
CA GLN A 149 -13.31 1.85 2.01
C GLN A 149 -13.74 2.84 0.93
N ALA A 150 -12.81 3.36 0.19
CA ALA A 150 -12.91 4.12 -1.05
C ALA A 150 -11.50 4.59 -1.46
N MET A 151 -10.97 4.15 -2.54
CA MET A 151 -11.52 3.50 -3.74
C MET A 151 -10.77 2.19 -4.02
N GLY A 152 -10.71 1.23 -3.12
CA GLY A 152 -9.95 0.02 -3.34
C GLY A 152 -10.49 -1.23 -2.63
N ARG A 153 -9.74 -2.34 -2.75
CA ARG A 153 -10.17 -3.66 -2.28
C ARG A 153 -9.07 -4.36 -1.52
N VAL A 154 -9.29 -4.62 -0.23
CA VAL A 154 -8.28 -5.27 0.63
C VAL A 154 -7.83 -6.63 0.08
N GLY A 155 -8.74 -7.43 -0.45
CA GLY A 155 -8.45 -8.77 -1.00
C GLY A 155 -7.57 -8.77 -2.26
N GLU A 156 -7.37 -7.63 -2.90
CA GLU A 156 -6.61 -7.53 -4.16
C GLU A 156 -5.17 -7.04 -3.97
N VAL A 157 -4.76 -6.63 -2.77
CA VAL A 157 -3.41 -6.07 -2.53
C VAL A 157 -2.32 -7.01 -3.02
N ILE A 158 -2.34 -8.27 -2.58
CA ILE A 158 -1.31 -9.26 -2.94
C ILE A 158 -1.37 -9.59 -4.43
N ILE A 159 -2.56 -9.83 -4.95
CA ILE A 159 -2.76 -10.19 -6.37
C ILE A 159 -2.22 -9.09 -7.27
N ARG A 160 -2.62 -7.85 -7.05
CA ARG A 160 -2.22 -6.70 -7.87
C ARG A 160 -0.74 -6.34 -7.71
N THR A 161 -0.17 -6.54 -6.53
CA THR A 161 1.27 -6.40 -6.33
C THR A 161 2.05 -7.34 -7.24
N TRP A 162 1.65 -8.61 -7.32
CA TRP A 162 2.34 -9.60 -8.16
C TRP A 162 2.05 -9.43 -9.65
N GLN A 163 0.86 -8.97 -10.01
CA GLN A 163 0.56 -8.60 -11.41
C GLN A 163 1.40 -7.42 -11.87
N THR A 164 1.63 -6.41 -11.01
CA THR A 164 2.54 -5.29 -11.28
C THR A 164 3.98 -5.79 -11.44
N ALA A 165 4.47 -6.62 -10.54
CA ALA A 165 5.80 -7.22 -10.64
C ALA A 165 5.97 -8.02 -11.94
N HIS A 166 4.98 -8.81 -12.32
CA HIS A 166 4.99 -9.58 -13.56
C HIS A 166 5.03 -8.68 -14.80
N LYS A 167 4.18 -7.67 -14.86
CA LYS A 167 4.19 -6.68 -15.94
C LYS A 167 5.57 -6.02 -16.08
N MET A 168 6.15 -5.58 -14.96
CA MET A 168 7.48 -4.97 -14.97
C MET A 168 8.57 -5.96 -15.41
N LYS A 169 8.50 -7.21 -14.99
CA LYS A 169 9.43 -8.26 -15.49
C LYS A 169 9.33 -8.44 -16.99
N VAL A 170 8.12 -8.48 -17.54
CA VAL A 170 7.89 -8.66 -18.98
C VAL A 170 8.38 -7.44 -19.78
N GLN A 171 8.09 -6.23 -19.33
CA GLN A 171 8.37 -5.02 -20.09
C GLN A 171 9.78 -4.46 -19.87
N ARG A 172 10.38 -4.66 -18.68
CA ARG A 172 11.69 -4.11 -18.30
C ARG A 172 12.80 -5.15 -18.19
N GLY A 173 12.46 -6.45 -18.28
CA GLY A 173 13.42 -7.53 -18.17
C GLY A 173 14.00 -7.71 -16.76
N VAL A 174 15.20 -8.26 -16.68
CA VAL A 174 15.91 -8.54 -15.44
C VAL A 174 16.43 -7.23 -14.82
N LEU A 175 16.31 -7.08 -13.51
CA LEU A 175 16.84 -5.93 -12.79
C LEU A 175 18.37 -5.89 -12.87
N ALA A 176 18.94 -4.67 -12.86
CA ALA A 176 20.39 -4.46 -12.99
C ALA A 176 21.20 -5.19 -11.92
N SER A 177 20.65 -5.43 -10.75
CA SER A 177 21.24 -6.19 -9.65
C SER A 177 21.35 -7.69 -9.91
N GLU A 178 20.61 -8.23 -10.90
CA GLU A 178 20.49 -9.67 -11.20
C GLU A 178 20.95 -10.02 -12.63
N LYS A 179 21.75 -9.21 -13.26
CA LYS A 179 22.14 -9.26 -14.69
C LYS A 179 22.62 -10.61 -15.23
N LYS A 180 22.92 -11.60 -14.41
CA LYS A 180 23.46 -12.89 -14.82
C LYS A 180 22.73 -14.10 -14.21
N GLU A 181 21.70 -13.86 -13.41
CA GLU A 181 20.98 -14.94 -12.72
C GLU A 181 19.74 -15.34 -13.50
N VAL A 182 19.42 -16.61 -13.46
CA VAL A 182 18.20 -17.15 -14.07
C VAL A 182 16.98 -16.82 -13.20
N ALA A 183 17.19 -16.63 -11.89
CA ALA A 183 16.14 -16.37 -10.91
C ALA A 183 15.98 -14.87 -10.63
N ASP A 184 14.75 -14.40 -10.52
CA ASP A 184 14.38 -13.00 -10.28
C ASP A 184 14.12 -12.73 -8.78
N ASN A 185 15.06 -13.15 -7.95
CA ASN A 185 14.90 -13.12 -6.50
C ASN A 185 14.89 -11.70 -5.92
N PHE A 186 15.64 -10.77 -6.51
CA PHE A 186 15.70 -9.40 -6.01
C PHE A 186 14.36 -8.69 -6.21
N ARG A 187 13.77 -8.79 -7.41
CA ARG A 187 12.43 -8.23 -7.67
C ARG A 187 11.40 -8.86 -6.74
N ALA A 188 11.41 -10.20 -6.60
CA ALA A 188 10.49 -10.90 -5.70
C ALA A 188 10.60 -10.37 -4.26
N LYS A 189 11.80 -10.23 -3.71
CA LYS A 189 12.03 -9.67 -2.36
C LYS A 189 11.56 -8.21 -2.27
N ARG A 190 11.82 -7.38 -3.27
CA ARG A 190 11.36 -5.98 -3.34
C ARG A 190 9.84 -5.88 -3.24
N TYR A 191 9.12 -6.68 -4.00
CA TYR A 191 7.66 -6.62 -4.02
C TYR A 191 7.01 -7.26 -2.78
N ILE A 192 7.59 -8.33 -2.22
CA ILE A 192 7.14 -8.87 -0.91
C ILE A 192 7.27 -7.81 0.19
N ALA A 193 8.37 -7.08 0.24
CA ALA A 193 8.62 -6.08 1.27
C ALA A 193 7.54 -4.97 1.29
N LYS A 194 6.92 -4.66 0.15
CA LYS A 194 5.92 -3.60 0.02
C LYS A 194 4.61 -3.84 0.78
N TYR A 195 4.27 -5.08 1.09
CA TYR A 195 3.05 -5.41 1.85
C TYR A 195 3.32 -6.24 3.12
N THR A 196 4.58 -6.37 3.49
CA THR A 196 5.01 -7.07 4.71
C THR A 196 5.85 -6.17 5.61
N ILE A 197 7.18 -6.21 5.48
CA ILE A 197 8.08 -5.52 6.41
C ILE A 197 8.03 -3.99 6.29
N ASN A 198 7.87 -3.42 5.09
CA ASN A 198 7.88 -1.97 4.95
C ASN A 198 6.67 -1.30 5.65
N PRO A 199 5.41 -1.74 5.44
CA PRO A 199 4.29 -1.24 6.25
C PRO A 199 4.50 -1.43 7.75
N ALA A 200 5.12 -2.52 8.17
CA ALA A 200 5.39 -2.75 9.58
C ALA A 200 6.40 -1.75 10.16
N ILE A 201 7.46 -1.41 9.42
CA ILE A 201 8.41 -0.36 9.79
C ILE A 201 7.71 1.00 9.80
N MET A 202 6.97 1.34 8.74
CA MET A 202 6.27 2.62 8.59
C MET A 202 5.35 2.93 9.78
N HIS A 203 4.71 1.90 10.32
CA HIS A 203 3.72 2.06 11.40
C HIS A 203 4.22 1.65 12.79
N GLY A 204 5.53 1.41 12.95
CA GLY A 204 6.15 1.14 14.24
C GLY A 204 5.74 -0.19 14.89
N ILE A 205 5.47 -1.21 14.07
CA ILE A 205 5.04 -2.55 14.50
C ILE A 205 6.00 -3.66 14.06
N ALA A 206 7.15 -3.29 13.49
CA ALA A 206 8.10 -4.23 12.92
C ALA A 206 8.74 -5.17 13.94
N ASP A 207 8.73 -4.83 15.21
CA ASP A 207 9.21 -5.71 16.29
C ASP A 207 8.31 -6.93 16.50
N TYR A 208 7.07 -6.86 16.03
CA TYR A 208 6.06 -7.91 16.25
C TYR A 208 5.67 -8.65 14.98
N VAL A 209 5.69 -7.99 13.82
CA VAL A 209 5.17 -8.52 12.54
C VAL A 209 6.02 -8.06 11.36
N GLY A 210 5.70 -8.55 10.15
CA GLY A 210 6.27 -8.06 8.88
C GLY A 210 7.42 -8.91 8.36
N SER A 211 8.05 -9.74 9.17
CA SER A 211 9.12 -10.64 8.75
C SER A 211 9.08 -11.96 9.53
N ILE A 212 9.72 -12.98 8.97
CA ILE A 212 9.84 -14.30 9.62
C ILE A 212 11.14 -14.30 10.43
N GLU A 213 11.02 -13.93 11.68
CA GLU A 213 12.13 -13.83 12.64
C GLU A 213 11.71 -14.39 14.00
N ALA A 214 12.67 -14.96 14.73
CA ALA A 214 12.43 -15.44 16.09
C ALA A 214 12.02 -14.28 17.00
N GLY A 215 10.96 -14.47 17.77
CA GLY A 215 10.39 -13.47 18.68
C GLY A 215 9.22 -12.69 18.10
N LYS A 216 8.97 -12.73 16.79
CA LYS A 216 7.78 -12.14 16.16
C LYS A 216 6.61 -13.12 16.10
N LEU A 217 5.42 -12.59 15.86
CA LEU A 217 4.23 -13.42 15.64
C LEU A 217 4.46 -14.38 14.46
N GLY A 218 4.05 -15.62 14.64
CA GLY A 218 4.09 -16.64 13.60
C GLY A 218 2.98 -16.44 12.57
N ASP A 219 3.01 -15.33 11.84
CA ASP A 219 2.08 -14.96 10.77
C ASP A 219 2.70 -15.38 9.42
N ILE A 220 2.27 -16.51 8.88
CA ILE A 220 2.93 -17.15 7.74
C ILE A 220 1.90 -17.60 6.70
N CYS A 221 2.18 -17.30 5.43
CA CYS A 221 1.44 -17.85 4.30
C CYS A 221 2.28 -18.89 3.58
N LEU A 222 1.73 -20.09 3.40
CA LEU A 222 2.32 -21.16 2.60
C LEU A 222 1.67 -21.19 1.23
N TRP A 223 2.48 -21.20 0.18
CA TRP A 223 2.02 -21.16 -1.20
C TRP A 223 2.48 -22.38 -1.99
N LYS A 224 1.59 -22.94 -2.81
CA LYS A 224 2.04 -23.75 -3.93
C LYS A 224 2.60 -22.82 -5.01
N PRO A 225 3.78 -23.08 -5.60
CA PRO A 225 4.37 -22.22 -6.61
C PRO A 225 3.41 -21.87 -7.76
N ALA A 226 2.65 -22.85 -8.24
CA ALA A 226 1.66 -22.66 -9.31
C ALA A 226 0.51 -21.71 -8.95
N MET A 227 0.31 -21.41 -7.66
CA MET A 227 -0.76 -20.54 -7.18
C MET A 227 -0.21 -19.31 -6.44
N PHE A 228 1.09 -19.05 -6.60
CA PHE A 228 1.76 -17.95 -5.93
C PHE A 228 1.13 -16.60 -6.24
N GLY A 229 0.86 -15.82 -5.20
CA GLY A 229 0.22 -14.51 -5.29
C GLY A 229 -1.29 -14.54 -5.57
N VAL A 230 -1.90 -15.74 -5.67
CA VAL A 230 -3.34 -15.89 -5.94
C VAL A 230 -4.07 -16.42 -4.72
N LYS A 231 -3.68 -17.62 -4.30
CA LYS A 231 -4.38 -18.35 -3.23
C LYS A 231 -3.38 -19.14 -2.41
N PRO A 232 -3.20 -18.84 -1.12
CA PRO A 232 -2.33 -19.61 -0.25
C PRO A 232 -2.88 -21.01 -0.02
N GLU A 233 -2.03 -21.96 0.29
CA GLU A 233 -2.40 -23.31 0.73
C GLU A 233 -2.84 -23.29 2.19
N ILE A 234 -2.06 -22.57 3.02
CA ILE A 234 -2.31 -22.44 4.46
C ILE A 234 -1.97 -21.01 4.86
N VAL A 235 -2.81 -20.44 5.73
CA VAL A 235 -2.53 -19.18 6.44
C VAL A 235 -2.40 -19.51 7.93
N ILE A 236 -1.24 -19.22 8.49
CA ILE A 236 -0.93 -19.36 9.90
C ILE A 236 -0.98 -17.97 10.53
N LYS A 237 -1.68 -17.83 11.64
CA LYS A 237 -1.80 -16.58 12.41
C LYS A 237 -1.40 -16.83 13.85
N GLY A 238 -0.35 -16.14 14.32
CA GLY A 238 0.16 -16.33 15.68
C GLY A 238 0.57 -17.78 15.98
N GLY A 239 1.05 -18.52 14.98
CA GLY A 239 1.43 -19.93 15.11
C GLY A 239 0.28 -20.92 14.97
N ALA A 240 -0.98 -20.50 14.88
CA ALA A 240 -2.14 -21.36 14.68
C ALA A 240 -2.63 -21.31 13.24
N ILE A 241 -3.08 -22.43 12.69
CA ILE A 241 -3.71 -22.46 11.36
C ILE A 241 -5.02 -21.65 11.44
N ALA A 242 -5.10 -20.53 10.73
CA ALA A 242 -6.30 -19.70 10.65
C ALA A 242 -7.15 -20.05 9.43
N TRP A 243 -6.51 -20.50 8.36
CA TRP A 243 -7.17 -20.90 7.13
C TRP A 243 -6.32 -21.94 6.37
N ALA A 244 -6.99 -22.89 5.73
CA ALA A 244 -6.36 -23.85 4.84
C ALA A 244 -7.31 -24.18 3.68
N GLN A 245 -6.75 -24.63 2.55
CA GLN A 245 -7.56 -25.17 1.47
C GLN A 245 -8.16 -26.50 1.90
N MET A 246 -9.49 -26.55 1.97
CA MET A 246 -10.24 -27.76 2.32
C MET A 246 -11.40 -27.91 1.36
N GLY A 247 -11.76 -29.16 1.08
CA GLY A 247 -13.06 -29.50 0.52
C GLY A 247 -14.19 -29.31 1.54
N ASP A 248 -15.42 -29.43 1.08
CA ASP A 248 -16.56 -29.59 1.98
C ASP A 248 -16.37 -30.90 2.78
N PRO A 249 -16.47 -30.89 4.10
CA PRO A 249 -16.33 -32.09 4.92
C PRO A 249 -17.29 -33.21 4.55
N ASN A 250 -18.42 -32.90 3.93
CA ASN A 250 -19.43 -33.82 3.47
C ASN A 250 -19.32 -34.20 1.97
N ALA A 251 -18.37 -33.62 1.25
CA ALA A 251 -18.16 -33.89 -0.16
C ALA A 251 -17.12 -34.97 -0.36
N SER A 252 -17.32 -35.83 -1.34
CA SER A 252 -16.35 -36.86 -1.73
C SER A 252 -15.15 -36.30 -2.49
N ILE A 253 -15.25 -35.08 -2.99
CA ILE A 253 -14.18 -34.35 -3.65
C ILE A 253 -14.13 -32.92 -3.10
N PRO A 254 -12.94 -32.26 -3.11
CA PRO A 254 -12.85 -30.85 -2.76
C PRO A 254 -13.70 -29.96 -3.66
N THR A 255 -14.63 -29.23 -3.07
CA THR A 255 -15.43 -28.26 -3.82
C THR A 255 -14.87 -26.87 -3.59
N PRO A 256 -14.66 -26.08 -4.65
CA PRO A 256 -14.10 -24.75 -4.50
C PRO A 256 -15.10 -23.71 -4.00
N GLN A 257 -16.41 -24.05 -3.87
CA GLN A 257 -17.35 -22.92 -3.83
C GLN A 257 -18.74 -23.17 -3.36
N PRO A 258 -19.52 -22.18 -3.05
CA PRO A 258 -19.12 -20.78 -2.89
C PRO A 258 -18.19 -20.67 -1.71
N VAL A 259 -17.21 -19.79 -1.83
CA VAL A 259 -16.34 -19.50 -0.70
C VAL A 259 -17.06 -18.53 0.22
N TYR A 260 -17.99 -19.02 1.00
CA TYR A 260 -18.35 -18.30 2.20
C TYR A 260 -17.20 -18.45 3.19
N MET A 261 -16.56 -17.35 3.53
CA MET A 261 -15.55 -17.30 4.56
C MET A 261 -16.19 -17.66 5.88
N ARG A 262 -16.14 -18.92 6.22
CA ARG A 262 -16.57 -19.37 7.56
C ARG A 262 -15.37 -19.41 8.50
N PRO A 263 -15.59 -19.16 9.79
CA PRO A 263 -14.54 -19.35 10.79
C PRO A 263 -13.99 -20.77 10.75
N MET A 264 -12.67 -20.89 10.69
CA MET A 264 -11.96 -22.17 10.64
C MET A 264 -10.77 -22.13 11.60
N PHE A 265 -10.47 -23.24 12.25
CA PHE A 265 -9.26 -23.39 13.07
C PHE A 265 -9.01 -22.20 14.00
N GLY A 266 -7.84 -21.58 13.92
CA GLY A 266 -7.43 -20.41 14.71
C GLY A 266 -8.18 -19.10 14.39
N SER A 267 -9.12 -19.09 13.46
CA SER A 267 -9.97 -17.92 13.18
C SER A 267 -11.34 -17.95 13.87
N PHE A 268 -11.55 -18.90 14.80
CA PHE A 268 -12.82 -19.09 15.50
C PHE A 268 -12.73 -18.88 17.02
N GLY A 269 -13.76 -18.27 17.59
CA GLY A 269 -13.93 -18.10 19.04
C GLY A 269 -12.77 -17.35 19.70
N GLY A 270 -12.30 -17.90 20.82
CA GLY A 270 -11.19 -17.33 21.58
C GLY A 270 -9.81 -17.43 20.92
N ALA A 271 -9.67 -18.18 19.83
CA ALA A 271 -8.40 -18.28 19.14
C ALA A 271 -7.98 -16.95 18.48
N THR A 272 -8.94 -16.21 17.89
CA THR A 272 -8.65 -14.92 17.24
C THR A 272 -7.97 -13.91 18.17
N PRO A 273 -8.50 -13.58 19.35
CA PRO A 273 -7.81 -12.66 20.25
C PRO A 273 -6.51 -13.23 20.80
N SER A 274 -6.37 -14.56 20.93
CA SER A 274 -5.15 -15.19 21.44
C SER A 274 -4.00 -15.22 20.45
N THR A 275 -4.28 -15.12 19.15
CA THR A 275 -3.29 -15.19 18.05
C THR A 275 -3.02 -13.84 17.41
N SER A 276 -3.55 -12.75 17.96
CA SER A 276 -3.47 -11.40 17.41
C SER A 276 -2.94 -10.40 18.45
N LEU A 277 -2.49 -9.25 17.97
CA LEU A 277 -2.13 -8.10 18.79
C LEU A 277 -2.98 -6.90 18.38
N THR A 278 -3.27 -6.02 19.34
CA THR A 278 -3.81 -4.69 19.08
C THR A 278 -2.70 -3.67 19.31
N PHE A 279 -2.43 -2.87 18.28
CA PHE A 279 -1.39 -1.84 18.35
C PHE A 279 -2.01 -0.51 18.78
N VAL A 280 -1.42 0.11 19.79
CA VAL A 280 -1.87 1.38 20.37
C VAL A 280 -0.69 2.32 20.59
N SER A 281 -0.90 3.57 20.99
CA SER A 281 0.19 4.43 21.44
C SER A 281 0.66 4.02 22.84
N GLN A 282 1.87 4.43 23.23
CA GLN A 282 2.36 4.17 24.59
C GLN A 282 1.45 4.84 25.63
N GLU A 283 0.96 6.05 25.37
CA GLU A 283 0.03 6.76 26.27
C GLU A 283 -1.27 6.00 26.48
N ALA A 284 -1.77 5.29 25.46
CA ALA A 284 -2.97 4.49 25.62
C ALA A 284 -2.74 3.27 26.54
N LEU A 285 -1.53 2.71 26.54
CA LEU A 285 -1.14 1.67 27.50
C LEU A 285 -0.99 2.25 28.91
N ASP A 286 -0.29 3.36 29.05
CA ASP A 286 -0.05 4.01 30.35
C ASP A 286 -1.36 4.47 31.01
N ALA A 287 -2.32 4.91 30.20
CA ALA A 287 -3.68 5.24 30.64
C ALA A 287 -4.60 4.03 30.81
N GLU A 288 -4.10 2.80 30.65
CA GLU A 288 -4.88 1.55 30.73
C GLU A 288 -6.13 1.52 29.83
N ILE A 289 -6.15 2.24 28.69
CA ILE A 289 -7.30 2.29 27.78
C ILE A 289 -7.75 0.89 27.32
N PRO A 290 -6.85 -0.04 26.94
CA PRO A 290 -7.26 -1.39 26.55
C PRO A 290 -8.07 -2.13 27.63
N LYS A 291 -7.71 -1.91 28.90
CA LYS A 291 -8.41 -2.50 30.05
C LYS A 291 -9.77 -1.83 30.28
N GLN A 292 -9.84 -0.49 30.16
CA GLN A 292 -11.08 0.26 30.36
C GLN A 292 -12.16 -0.14 29.33
N ILE A 293 -11.77 -0.41 28.08
CA ILE A 293 -12.69 -0.87 27.03
C ILE A 293 -12.86 -2.40 27.00
N ASN A 294 -12.29 -3.11 27.97
CA ASN A 294 -12.35 -4.58 28.07
C ASN A 294 -11.86 -5.29 26.81
N LEU A 295 -10.77 -4.77 26.21
CA LEU A 295 -10.14 -5.37 25.03
C LEU A 295 -9.67 -6.79 25.34
N LYS A 296 -10.00 -7.75 24.49
CA LYS A 296 -9.65 -9.16 24.69
C LYS A 296 -8.30 -9.53 24.04
N THR A 297 -7.91 -8.81 23.01
CA THR A 297 -6.63 -9.01 22.33
C THR A 297 -5.53 -8.31 23.12
N PRO A 298 -4.37 -8.94 23.35
CA PRO A 298 -3.23 -8.28 23.97
C PRO A 298 -2.87 -6.98 23.21
N ALA A 299 -2.66 -5.90 23.96
CA ALA A 299 -2.28 -4.60 23.41
C ALA A 299 -0.78 -4.35 23.59
N VAL A 300 -0.15 -3.81 22.56
CA VAL A 300 1.26 -3.42 22.54
C VAL A 300 1.41 -2.03 21.96
N ALA A 301 2.45 -1.30 22.37
CA ALA A 301 2.71 0.02 21.84
C ALA A 301 3.33 -0.06 20.43
N VAL A 302 2.96 0.90 19.58
CA VAL A 302 3.76 1.25 18.42
C VAL A 302 5.00 2.01 18.87
N SER A 303 6.11 1.91 18.13
CA SER A 303 7.36 2.59 18.49
C SER A 303 8.22 2.87 17.27
N ASN A 304 9.13 3.84 17.44
CA ASN A 304 10.11 4.20 16.42
C ASN A 304 9.49 4.63 15.07
N THR A 305 8.37 5.35 15.11
CA THR A 305 7.71 5.86 13.91
C THR A 305 8.30 7.19 13.43
N ARG A 306 9.00 7.92 14.31
CA ARG A 306 9.50 9.27 14.04
C ARG A 306 10.97 9.32 13.69
N ASN A 307 11.75 8.30 14.03
CA ASN A 307 13.20 8.22 13.77
C ASN A 307 13.54 7.30 12.59
N ILE A 308 12.60 7.11 11.68
CA ILE A 308 12.78 6.36 10.44
C ILE A 308 12.79 7.32 9.25
N SER A 309 13.20 6.79 8.12
CA SER A 309 13.22 7.50 6.84
C SER A 309 12.94 6.51 5.71
N LYS A 310 12.89 6.99 4.51
CA LYS A 310 12.79 6.13 3.33
C LYS A 310 13.98 5.19 3.19
N ALA A 311 15.16 5.55 3.74
CA ALA A 311 16.34 4.68 3.76
C ALA A 311 16.14 3.39 4.58
N ASP A 312 15.17 3.36 5.48
CA ASP A 312 14.83 2.18 6.28
C ASP A 312 13.92 1.19 5.55
N MET A 313 13.34 1.60 4.43
CA MET A 313 12.42 0.80 3.63
C MET A 313 13.17 -0.30 2.89
N LYS A 314 12.98 -1.55 3.29
CA LYS A 314 13.72 -2.70 2.75
C LYS A 314 13.52 -2.83 1.25
N LEU A 315 14.62 -2.71 0.48
CA LEU A 315 14.68 -2.81 -0.98
C LEU A 315 13.80 -1.77 -1.74
N ASN A 316 13.31 -0.74 -1.04
CA ASN A 316 12.40 0.27 -1.56
C ASN A 316 12.74 1.68 -1.04
N GLU A 317 14.02 1.95 -0.96
CA GLU A 317 14.62 3.18 -0.44
C GLU A 317 14.98 4.21 -1.52
N ALA A 318 14.71 3.93 -2.80
CA ALA A 318 15.13 4.79 -3.89
C ALA A 318 14.46 6.17 -3.86
N THR A 319 15.25 7.22 -4.04
CA THR A 319 14.81 8.63 -4.06
C THR A 319 15.27 9.33 -5.35
N PRO A 320 14.77 8.87 -6.52
CA PRO A 320 15.11 9.52 -7.78
C PRO A 320 14.56 10.97 -7.79
N LYS A 321 15.25 11.88 -8.48
CA LYS A 321 14.72 13.22 -8.72
C LYS A 321 13.50 13.11 -9.63
N ILE A 322 12.30 13.37 -9.11
CA ILE A 322 11.05 13.27 -9.87
C ILE A 322 10.62 14.67 -10.33
N GLU A 323 10.33 14.78 -11.62
CA GLU A 323 9.79 15.96 -12.27
C GLU A 323 8.48 15.61 -12.97
N VAL A 324 7.47 16.44 -12.83
CA VAL A 324 6.17 16.27 -13.47
C VAL A 324 5.88 17.51 -14.31
N ASN A 325 5.54 17.32 -15.57
CA ASN A 325 5.09 18.41 -16.42
C ASN A 325 3.61 18.71 -16.14
N PRO A 326 3.23 19.91 -15.71
CA PRO A 326 1.84 20.20 -15.33
C PRO A 326 0.88 20.29 -16.54
N GLU A 327 1.38 20.41 -17.76
CA GLU A 327 0.57 20.49 -18.98
C GLU A 327 0.38 19.11 -19.63
N THR A 328 1.45 18.32 -19.71
CA THR A 328 1.43 17.01 -20.38
C THR A 328 1.28 15.85 -19.43
N TYR A 329 1.44 16.08 -18.12
CA TYR A 329 1.46 15.07 -17.04
C TYR A 329 2.62 14.07 -17.15
N GLU A 330 3.56 14.27 -18.06
CA GLU A 330 4.77 13.45 -18.16
C GLU A 330 5.56 13.45 -16.86
N VAL A 331 5.94 12.27 -16.42
CA VAL A 331 6.77 12.06 -15.22
C VAL A 331 8.17 11.64 -15.65
N ARG A 332 9.18 12.30 -15.09
CA ARG A 332 10.59 11.95 -15.28
C ARG A 332 11.23 11.60 -13.95
N ALA A 333 12.11 10.62 -13.97
CA ALA A 333 12.98 10.29 -12.84
C ALA A 333 14.43 10.40 -13.30
N ASP A 334 15.23 11.22 -12.61
CA ASP A 334 16.62 11.53 -12.97
C ASP A 334 16.79 11.94 -14.46
N GLY A 335 15.79 12.65 -15.00
CA GLY A 335 15.72 13.11 -16.40
C GLY A 335 15.18 12.08 -17.39
N GLU A 336 15.03 10.81 -17.02
CA GLU A 336 14.45 9.76 -17.86
C GLU A 336 12.92 9.81 -17.82
N LEU A 337 12.27 9.82 -18.99
CA LEU A 337 10.81 9.77 -19.10
C LEU A 337 10.30 8.39 -18.66
N LEU A 338 9.39 8.37 -17.70
CA LEU A 338 8.77 7.15 -17.18
C LEU A 338 7.49 6.84 -17.97
N THR A 339 7.57 5.91 -18.90
CA THR A 339 6.43 5.44 -19.66
C THR A 339 6.48 3.92 -19.82
N CYS A 340 5.33 3.28 -19.80
CA CYS A 340 5.20 1.86 -20.06
C CYS A 340 3.87 1.56 -20.75
N GLU A 341 3.81 0.47 -21.50
CA GLU A 341 2.58 0.05 -22.18
C GLU A 341 1.55 -0.49 -21.19
N PRO A 342 0.26 -0.21 -21.39
CA PRO A 342 -0.79 -0.85 -20.61
C PRO A 342 -0.81 -2.36 -20.90
N ALA A 343 -0.97 -3.18 -19.88
CA ALA A 343 -1.08 -4.61 -20.07
C ALA A 343 -2.46 -4.98 -20.63
N SER A 344 -2.49 -5.74 -21.72
CA SER A 344 -3.71 -6.32 -22.30
C SER A 344 -4.02 -7.71 -21.74
N VAL A 345 -3.02 -8.37 -21.16
CA VAL A 345 -3.14 -9.72 -20.58
C VAL A 345 -2.44 -9.74 -19.22
N LEU A 346 -3.13 -10.27 -18.23
CA LEU A 346 -2.59 -10.52 -16.89
C LEU A 346 -2.69 -12.01 -16.55
N PRO A 347 -1.68 -12.59 -15.87
CA PRO A 347 -1.77 -13.98 -15.46
C PRO A 347 -2.88 -14.18 -14.42
N MET A 348 -3.71 -15.22 -14.63
CA MET A 348 -4.88 -15.49 -13.80
C MET A 348 -4.63 -16.55 -12.72
N ALA A 349 -3.71 -17.48 -12.96
CA ALA A 349 -3.37 -18.55 -12.00
C ALA A 349 -2.11 -18.18 -11.23
N GLN A 350 -0.95 -18.39 -11.77
CA GLN A 350 0.30 -17.94 -11.17
C GLN A 350 0.51 -16.46 -11.52
N ARG A 351 0.50 -15.60 -10.51
CA ARG A 351 0.61 -14.13 -10.74
C ARG A 351 2.02 -13.67 -11.06
N TYR A 352 3.01 -14.44 -10.65
CA TYR A 352 4.41 -14.13 -10.88
C TYR A 352 5.20 -15.41 -11.03
N PHE A 353 5.96 -15.53 -12.11
CA PHE A 353 6.84 -16.66 -12.36
C PHE A 353 8.18 -16.40 -11.67
N LEU A 354 8.47 -17.17 -10.63
CA LEU A 354 9.68 -17.02 -9.82
C LEU A 354 10.95 -17.49 -10.54
N PHE A 355 10.78 -18.33 -11.57
CA PHE A 355 11.88 -18.99 -12.29
C PHE A 355 11.79 -18.69 -13.79
#